data_9138a7b423046b92c69ec85a28f8d9f5
#
_entry.id   9138a7b423046b92c69ec85a28f8d9f5
#
_cell.length_a   1.000
_cell.length_b   1.000
_cell.length_c   1.000
_cell.angle_alpha   90.00
_cell.angle_beta   90.00
_cell.angle_gamma   90.00
#
_symmetry.space_group_name_H-M   'P 1'
#
loop_
_entity.id
_entity.type
_entity.pdbx_description
1 polymer ?
#
loop_
_entity_poly.entity_id
_entity_poly.type
_entity_poly.pdbx_seq_one_letter_code
_entity_poly.pdbx_strand_id
1 'polypeptide(L)'
;MHSIFISGAAQGIGAAVASLFYQQGYKVGIYDLNTTLAEQLAQKLGPHAHAGYLDVASYDSWQTTLNDFANWAGEINILVNNAGVLYSGNFEQMPIESHHQIIDINVKGMLNGCHAAFPFLKRASFARVINLSSASAIYGQADLASYSTSKFAVRGLTESLDIEWHKHGIRVMDVMPLFVNTAMVQDMQAESIKTIGVHLNAEDVAWDILKLVQRKDHLLTPTHRLVGFRSQFLFHLSRLSPQFVNRLSNLWIARKS
;
A
#
# COMPACT_ATOMS: atom_id res chain seq x y z
N MET A 1 19.52 -4.79 -14.27
CA MET A 1 18.03 -4.87 -14.24
C MET A 1 17.60 -4.68 -12.79
N HIS A 2 16.79 -3.66 -12.51
CA HIS A 2 16.30 -3.44 -11.15
C HIS A 2 15.24 -4.47 -10.77
N SER A 3 15.06 -4.66 -9.48
CA SER A 3 14.10 -5.61 -8.92
C SER A 3 13.07 -4.92 -8.03
N ILE A 4 11.88 -5.52 -7.96
CA ILE A 4 10.77 -5.06 -7.13
C ILE A 4 10.16 -6.23 -6.37
N PHE A 5 10.04 -6.11 -5.05
CA PHE A 5 9.36 -7.03 -4.16
C PHE A 5 7.99 -6.50 -3.79
N ILE A 6 6.94 -7.26 -3.97
CA ILE A 6 5.55 -6.83 -3.75
C ILE A 6 4.84 -7.80 -2.82
N SER A 7 4.35 -7.32 -1.68
CA SER A 7 3.50 -8.09 -0.78
C SER A 7 2.02 -7.97 -1.16
N GLY A 8 1.23 -9.03 -0.99
CA GLY A 8 -0.19 -9.06 -1.39
C GLY A 8 -0.35 -8.91 -2.91
N ALA A 9 0.49 -9.60 -3.67
CA ALA A 9 0.65 -9.38 -5.11
C ALA A 9 -0.12 -10.36 -6.00
N ALA A 10 -0.87 -11.31 -5.43
CA ALA A 10 -1.60 -12.30 -6.21
C ALA A 10 -2.82 -11.72 -6.97
N GLN A 11 -3.35 -10.59 -6.52
CA GLN A 11 -4.54 -9.96 -7.11
C GLN A 11 -4.58 -8.44 -6.90
N GLY A 12 -5.57 -7.78 -7.46
CA GLY A 12 -5.87 -6.36 -7.25
C GLY A 12 -4.71 -5.43 -7.62
N ILE A 13 -4.44 -4.45 -6.77
CA ILE A 13 -3.39 -3.45 -7.00
C ILE A 13 -2.00 -4.11 -7.10
N GLY A 14 -1.69 -5.07 -6.22
CA GLY A 14 -0.41 -5.76 -6.23
C GLY A 14 -0.13 -6.49 -7.55
N ALA A 15 -1.12 -7.19 -8.09
CA ALA A 15 -1.00 -7.86 -9.39
C ALA A 15 -0.86 -6.89 -10.56
N ALA A 16 -1.56 -5.75 -10.51
CA ALA A 16 -1.41 -4.70 -11.52
C ALA A 16 0.00 -4.07 -11.48
N VAL A 17 0.54 -3.82 -10.27
CA VAL A 17 1.92 -3.35 -10.08
C VAL A 17 2.91 -4.38 -10.63
N ALA A 18 2.75 -5.67 -10.27
CA ALA A 18 3.61 -6.74 -10.75
C ALA A 18 3.64 -6.80 -12.29
N SER A 19 2.46 -6.76 -12.92
CA SER A 19 2.32 -6.82 -14.38
C SER A 19 2.95 -5.61 -15.06
N LEU A 20 2.72 -4.40 -14.54
CA LEU A 20 3.27 -3.18 -15.10
C LEU A 20 4.80 -3.13 -14.99
N PHE A 21 5.36 -3.44 -13.81
CA PHE A 21 6.80 -3.43 -13.62
C PHE A 21 7.51 -4.51 -14.43
N TYR A 22 6.89 -5.69 -14.61
CA TYR A 22 7.40 -6.71 -15.51
C TYR A 22 7.51 -6.18 -16.96
N GLN A 23 6.47 -5.52 -17.46
CA GLN A 23 6.47 -4.89 -18.79
C GLN A 23 7.54 -3.79 -18.93
N GLN A 24 7.90 -3.15 -17.83
CA GLN A 24 8.98 -2.14 -17.79
C GLN A 24 10.38 -2.74 -17.62
N GLY A 25 10.51 -4.06 -17.67
CA GLY A 25 11.79 -4.75 -17.66
C GLY A 25 12.41 -4.92 -16.26
N TYR A 26 11.61 -4.93 -15.20
CA TYR A 26 12.07 -5.25 -13.85
C TYR A 26 12.02 -6.75 -13.57
N LYS A 27 12.87 -7.24 -12.67
CA LYS A 27 12.67 -8.51 -12.00
C LYS A 27 11.59 -8.32 -10.93
N VAL A 28 10.54 -9.14 -10.94
CA VAL A 28 9.34 -8.94 -10.11
C VAL A 28 9.13 -10.10 -9.15
N GLY A 29 9.09 -9.79 -7.85
CA GLY A 29 8.70 -10.71 -6.78
C GLY A 29 7.22 -10.54 -6.44
N ILE A 30 6.46 -11.63 -6.53
CA ILE A 30 5.01 -11.72 -6.33
C ILE A 30 4.75 -12.57 -5.10
N TYR A 31 4.52 -11.93 -3.96
CA TYR A 31 4.42 -12.63 -2.68
C TYR A 31 3.06 -12.41 -2.02
N ASP A 32 2.43 -13.52 -1.63
CA ASP A 32 1.06 -13.52 -1.11
C ASP A 32 0.81 -14.71 -0.17
N LEU A 33 -0.23 -14.63 0.67
CA LEU A 33 -0.75 -15.81 1.37
C LEU A 33 -1.29 -16.85 0.38
N ASN A 34 -1.89 -16.39 -0.72
CA ASN A 34 -2.37 -17.25 -1.80
C ASN A 34 -1.25 -17.54 -2.80
N THR A 35 -0.40 -18.50 -2.45
CA THR A 35 0.75 -18.91 -3.27
C THR A 35 0.32 -19.39 -4.65
N THR A 36 -0.79 -20.11 -4.74
CA THR A 36 -1.30 -20.64 -6.03
C THR A 36 -1.59 -19.52 -7.03
N LEU A 37 -2.29 -18.45 -6.61
CA LEU A 37 -2.56 -17.31 -7.48
C LEU A 37 -1.29 -16.53 -7.80
N ALA A 38 -0.37 -16.41 -6.85
CA ALA A 38 0.92 -15.74 -7.06
C ALA A 38 1.76 -16.46 -8.11
N GLU A 39 1.85 -17.79 -8.03
CA GLU A 39 2.56 -18.66 -8.98
C GLU A 39 1.93 -18.60 -10.38
N GLN A 40 0.61 -18.65 -10.49
CA GLN A 40 -0.10 -18.51 -11.76
C GLN A 40 0.22 -17.16 -12.42
N LEU A 41 0.25 -16.07 -11.64
CA LEU A 41 0.61 -14.75 -12.18
C LEU A 41 2.08 -14.73 -12.62
N ALA A 42 3.01 -15.26 -11.83
CA ALA A 42 4.42 -15.32 -12.19
C ALA A 42 4.65 -16.13 -13.47
N GLN A 43 4.00 -17.30 -13.60
CA GLN A 43 4.06 -18.13 -14.80
C GLN A 43 3.53 -17.38 -16.04
N LYS A 44 2.41 -16.66 -15.89
CA LYS A 44 1.83 -15.84 -16.97
C LYS A 44 2.76 -14.72 -17.41
N LEU A 45 3.45 -14.06 -16.47
CA LEU A 45 4.37 -12.96 -16.77
C LEU A 45 5.66 -13.48 -17.43
N GLY A 46 6.27 -14.56 -16.93
CA GLY A 46 7.44 -15.18 -17.54
C GLY A 46 8.71 -15.15 -16.67
N PRO A 47 9.91 -15.36 -17.26
CA PRO A 47 11.12 -15.74 -16.53
C PRO A 47 11.70 -14.67 -15.58
N HIS A 48 11.26 -13.43 -15.69
CA HIS A 48 11.67 -12.35 -14.79
C HIS A 48 10.64 -12.08 -13.67
N ALA A 49 9.71 -13.01 -13.45
CA ALA A 49 8.79 -13.01 -12.33
C ALA A 49 9.07 -14.23 -11.42
N HIS A 50 9.07 -13.99 -10.11
CA HIS A 50 9.26 -15.00 -9.07
C HIS A 50 8.14 -14.89 -8.07
N ALA A 51 7.58 -16.01 -7.61
CA ALA A 51 6.48 -16.02 -6.68
C ALA A 51 6.80 -16.84 -5.44
N GLY A 52 6.15 -16.53 -4.32
CA GLY A 52 6.28 -17.30 -3.11
C GLY A 52 5.24 -16.95 -2.05
N TYR A 53 5.25 -17.73 -0.99
CA TYR A 53 4.41 -17.53 0.18
C TYR A 53 4.94 -16.36 1.04
N LEU A 54 4.03 -15.50 1.50
CA LEU A 54 4.33 -14.48 2.49
C LEU A 54 3.11 -14.23 3.39
N ASP A 55 3.27 -14.52 4.67
CA ASP A 55 2.42 -13.99 5.73
C ASP A 55 3.07 -12.70 6.28
N VAL A 56 2.48 -11.55 5.96
CA VAL A 56 3.02 -10.26 6.39
C VAL A 56 2.95 -10.04 7.91
N ALA A 57 2.05 -10.73 8.62
CA ALA A 57 1.97 -10.67 10.07
C ALA A 57 3.14 -11.39 10.76
N SER A 58 3.82 -12.32 10.08
CA SER A 58 4.96 -13.06 10.56
C SER A 58 6.29 -12.41 10.16
N TYR A 59 7.10 -12.00 11.12
CA TYR A 59 8.42 -11.44 10.84
C TYR A 59 9.38 -12.48 10.23
N ASP A 60 9.32 -13.73 10.69
CA ASP A 60 10.16 -14.83 10.16
C ASP A 60 9.79 -15.14 8.70
N SER A 61 8.51 -15.04 8.35
CA SER A 61 8.06 -15.17 6.96
C SER A 61 8.69 -14.09 6.07
N TRP A 62 8.74 -12.83 6.52
CA TRP A 62 9.43 -11.75 5.82
C TRP A 62 10.91 -12.03 5.63
N GLN A 63 11.62 -12.46 6.69
CA GLN A 63 13.06 -12.74 6.60
C GLN A 63 13.37 -13.85 5.59
N THR A 64 12.63 -14.96 5.66
CA THR A 64 12.79 -16.07 4.74
C THR A 64 12.54 -15.66 3.30
N THR A 65 11.44 -14.97 3.07
CA THR A 65 10.98 -14.60 1.72
C THR A 65 11.87 -13.53 1.08
N LEU A 66 12.36 -12.54 1.83
CA LEU A 66 13.29 -11.54 1.32
C LEU A 66 14.66 -12.14 0.98
N ASN A 67 15.14 -13.12 1.76
CA ASN A 67 16.36 -13.84 1.44
C ASN A 67 16.20 -14.68 0.16
N ASP A 68 15.09 -15.38 0.00
CA ASP A 68 14.78 -16.13 -1.21
C ASP A 68 14.76 -15.22 -2.44
N PHE A 69 14.02 -14.13 -2.36
CA PHE A 69 13.96 -13.15 -3.45
C PHE A 69 15.32 -12.53 -3.77
N ALA A 70 16.10 -12.17 -2.75
CA ALA A 70 17.43 -11.57 -2.96
C ALA A 70 18.41 -12.56 -3.64
N ASN A 71 18.34 -13.85 -3.29
CA ASN A 71 19.13 -14.90 -3.93
C ASN A 71 18.77 -15.04 -5.42
N TRP A 72 17.49 -14.97 -5.77
CA TRP A 72 17.05 -15.03 -7.17
C TRP A 72 17.29 -13.73 -7.94
N ALA A 73 16.95 -12.59 -7.36
CA ALA A 73 17.03 -11.29 -8.02
C ALA A 73 18.44 -10.72 -8.08
N GLY A 74 19.28 -11.04 -7.09
CA GLY A 74 20.61 -10.46 -6.85
C GLY A 74 20.57 -9.23 -5.93
N GLU A 75 19.63 -8.34 -6.11
CA GLU A 75 19.47 -7.07 -5.39
C GLU A 75 18.00 -6.79 -5.13
N ILE A 76 17.65 -6.11 -4.04
CA ILE A 76 16.27 -5.62 -3.78
C ILE A 76 16.30 -4.10 -3.89
N ASN A 77 15.79 -3.57 -5.00
CA ASN A 77 15.77 -2.14 -5.24
C ASN A 77 14.50 -1.48 -4.73
N ILE A 78 13.36 -2.16 -4.87
CA ILE A 78 12.05 -1.59 -4.54
C ILE A 78 11.28 -2.57 -3.67
N LEU A 79 10.78 -2.07 -2.53
CA LEU A 79 9.80 -2.76 -1.70
C LEU A 79 8.44 -2.08 -1.88
N VAL A 80 7.41 -2.84 -2.21
CA VAL A 80 6.02 -2.39 -2.21
C VAL A 80 5.26 -3.14 -1.12
N ASN A 81 4.99 -2.47 -0.02
CA ASN A 81 4.12 -2.95 1.05
C ASN A 81 2.66 -2.71 0.64
N ASN A 82 2.09 -3.67 -0.09
CA ASN A 82 0.73 -3.57 -0.62
C ASN A 82 -0.27 -4.46 0.15
N ALA A 83 0.16 -5.55 0.76
CA ALA A 83 -0.73 -6.42 1.52
C ALA A 83 -1.55 -5.65 2.56
N GLY A 84 -2.84 -5.94 2.61
CA GLY A 84 -3.75 -5.29 3.55
C GLY A 84 -5.14 -5.89 3.50
N VAL A 85 -5.89 -5.67 4.57
CA VAL A 85 -7.29 -6.08 4.69
C VAL A 85 -8.14 -4.88 5.08
N LEU A 86 -9.43 -4.98 4.78
CA LEU A 86 -10.44 -3.99 5.15
C LEU A 86 -11.70 -4.70 5.58
N TYR A 87 -12.21 -4.34 6.74
CA TYR A 87 -13.54 -4.68 7.22
C TYR A 87 -14.30 -3.38 7.48
N SER A 88 -15.57 -3.35 7.09
CA SER A 88 -16.43 -2.18 7.21
C SER A 88 -17.68 -2.49 8.04
N GLY A 89 -18.13 -1.54 8.84
CA GLY A 89 -19.30 -1.64 9.68
C GLY A 89 -19.22 -0.73 10.91
N ASN A 90 -20.33 -0.67 11.66
CA ASN A 90 -20.34 0.08 12.92
C ASN A 90 -19.31 -0.52 13.87
N PHE A 91 -18.48 0.33 14.48
CA PHE A 91 -17.32 -0.09 15.27
C PHE A 91 -17.70 -1.09 16.38
N GLU A 92 -18.76 -0.80 17.12
CA GLU A 92 -19.23 -1.62 18.25
C GLU A 92 -19.94 -2.93 17.83
N GLN A 93 -20.27 -3.07 16.53
CA GLN A 93 -20.95 -4.25 15.99
C GLN A 93 -20.02 -5.22 15.29
N MET A 94 -18.83 -4.76 14.91
CA MET A 94 -17.82 -5.62 14.31
C MET A 94 -17.14 -6.49 15.36
N PRO A 95 -16.83 -7.77 15.04
CA PRO A 95 -16.04 -8.63 15.92
C PRO A 95 -14.70 -7.98 16.25
N ILE A 96 -14.25 -8.06 17.52
CA ILE A 96 -12.97 -7.48 17.95
C ILE A 96 -11.78 -8.09 17.19
N GLU A 97 -11.87 -9.34 16.78
CA GLU A 97 -10.89 -10.05 15.98
C GLU A 97 -10.66 -9.38 14.62
N SER A 98 -11.73 -8.85 14.00
CA SER A 98 -11.62 -8.09 12.75
C SER A 98 -10.85 -6.79 12.92
N HIS A 99 -11.03 -6.09 14.05
CA HIS A 99 -10.26 -4.89 14.37
C HIS A 99 -8.78 -5.24 14.59
N HIS A 100 -8.49 -6.32 15.34
CA HIS A 100 -7.13 -6.79 15.57
C HIS A 100 -6.45 -7.20 14.27
N GLN A 101 -7.16 -7.95 13.41
CA GLN A 101 -6.61 -8.41 12.13
C GLN A 101 -6.25 -7.24 11.20
N ILE A 102 -7.05 -6.16 11.17
CA ILE A 102 -6.69 -4.93 10.44
C ILE A 102 -5.34 -4.37 10.95
N ILE A 103 -5.14 -4.31 12.25
CA ILE A 103 -3.88 -3.79 12.82
C ILE A 103 -2.72 -4.74 12.57
N ASP A 104 -2.93 -6.05 12.76
CA ASP A 104 -1.89 -7.05 12.57
C ASP A 104 -1.37 -7.08 11.14
N ILE A 105 -2.25 -6.99 10.15
CA ILE A 105 -1.88 -7.04 8.74
C ILE A 105 -1.42 -5.67 8.24
N ASN A 106 -2.24 -4.63 8.41
CA ASN A 106 -1.99 -3.33 7.77
C ASN A 106 -0.89 -2.52 8.45
N VAL A 107 -0.66 -2.72 9.76
CA VAL A 107 0.32 -1.95 10.55
C VAL A 107 1.53 -2.82 10.89
N LYS A 108 1.34 -3.90 11.67
CA LYS A 108 2.46 -4.77 12.06
C LYS A 108 3.10 -5.44 10.84
N GLY A 109 2.30 -5.89 9.87
CA GLY A 109 2.79 -6.44 8.62
C GLY A 109 3.68 -5.48 7.85
N MET A 110 3.33 -4.20 7.81
CA MET A 110 4.14 -3.17 7.16
C MET A 110 5.41 -2.82 7.95
N LEU A 111 5.33 -2.74 9.28
CA LEU A 111 6.50 -2.59 10.14
C LEU A 111 7.50 -3.74 9.92
N ASN A 112 7.01 -4.98 9.88
CA ASN A 112 7.82 -6.16 9.60
C ASN A 112 8.52 -6.04 8.25
N GLY A 113 7.78 -5.68 7.19
CA GLY A 113 8.32 -5.53 5.85
C GLY A 113 9.40 -4.46 5.74
N CYS A 114 9.14 -3.27 6.28
CA CYS A 114 10.14 -2.19 6.31
C CYS A 114 11.39 -2.63 7.09
N HIS A 115 11.22 -3.18 8.28
CA HIS A 115 12.35 -3.59 9.12
C HIS A 115 13.18 -4.70 8.48
N ALA A 116 12.54 -5.76 8.00
CA ALA A 116 13.23 -6.91 7.40
C ALA A 116 13.92 -6.56 6.07
N ALA A 117 13.35 -5.64 5.26
CA ALA A 117 13.91 -5.23 3.98
C ALA A 117 15.07 -4.23 4.11
N PHE A 118 15.18 -3.50 5.21
CA PHE A 118 16.19 -2.45 5.39
C PHE A 118 17.63 -2.88 5.06
N PRO A 119 18.14 -4.05 5.54
CA PRO A 119 19.50 -4.48 5.22
C PRO A 119 19.76 -4.69 3.72
N PHE A 120 18.75 -5.11 2.97
CA PHE A 120 18.82 -5.31 1.53
C PHE A 120 18.77 -3.96 0.78
N LEU A 121 17.82 -3.11 1.13
CA LEU A 121 17.66 -1.78 0.54
C LEU A 121 18.89 -0.90 0.76
N LYS A 122 19.50 -0.97 1.95
CA LYS A 122 20.72 -0.20 2.28
C LYS A 122 21.92 -0.57 1.39
N ARG A 123 21.98 -1.81 0.90
CA ARG A 123 23.08 -2.28 0.03
C ARG A 123 22.80 -2.08 -1.45
N ALA A 124 21.56 -1.79 -1.80
CA ALA A 124 21.13 -1.66 -3.18
C ALA A 124 21.72 -0.40 -3.84
N SER A 125 22.00 -0.50 -5.12
CA SER A 125 22.50 0.62 -5.95
C SER A 125 21.50 1.76 -6.08
N PHE A 126 20.21 1.43 -5.86
CA PHE A 126 19.07 2.33 -5.88
C PHE A 126 18.01 1.73 -4.97
N ALA A 127 17.38 2.51 -4.10
CA ALA A 127 16.41 1.98 -3.14
C ALA A 127 15.16 2.85 -2.98
N ARG A 128 13.98 2.22 -3.02
CA ARG A 128 12.66 2.82 -2.78
C ARG A 128 11.78 1.90 -1.94
N VAL A 129 11.00 2.50 -1.06
CA VAL A 129 9.88 1.84 -0.37
C VAL A 129 8.60 2.56 -0.73
N ILE A 130 7.60 1.81 -1.17
CA ILE A 130 6.26 2.32 -1.47
C ILE A 130 5.25 1.62 -0.55
N ASN A 131 4.62 2.38 0.31
CA ASN A 131 3.62 1.90 1.24
C ASN A 131 2.22 2.18 0.69
N LEU A 132 1.37 1.15 0.60
CA LEU A 132 -0.04 1.34 0.22
C LEU A 132 -0.82 1.89 1.41
N SER A 133 -0.99 3.21 1.41
CA SER A 133 -1.88 3.94 2.30
C SER A 133 -3.30 4.02 1.70
N SER A 134 -4.03 5.06 1.99
CA SER A 134 -5.39 5.32 1.49
C SER A 134 -5.74 6.79 1.73
N ALA A 135 -6.73 7.31 1.02
CA ALA A 135 -7.39 8.56 1.39
C ALA A 135 -7.98 8.53 2.82
N SER A 136 -8.20 7.32 3.39
CA SER A 136 -8.57 7.14 4.80
C SER A 136 -7.48 7.56 5.80
N ALA A 137 -6.27 7.89 5.35
CA ALA A 137 -5.21 8.54 6.13
C ALA A 137 -5.27 10.07 6.11
N ILE A 138 -6.26 10.65 5.44
CA ILE A 138 -6.50 12.10 5.39
C ILE A 138 -7.47 12.52 6.50
N TYR A 139 -8.53 11.72 6.68
CA TYR A 139 -9.55 11.89 7.71
C TYR A 139 -10.14 10.53 8.11
N GLY A 140 -10.57 10.41 9.38
CA GLY A 140 -11.25 9.21 9.86
C GLY A 140 -12.63 9.07 9.23
N GLN A 141 -12.95 7.91 8.69
CA GLN A 141 -14.21 7.62 8.02
C GLN A 141 -15.12 6.80 8.93
N ALA A 142 -16.40 7.14 8.97
CA ALA A 142 -17.43 6.30 9.60
C ALA A 142 -17.48 4.93 8.91
N ASP A 143 -17.85 3.91 9.64
CA ASP A 143 -17.86 2.50 9.24
C ASP A 143 -16.47 1.91 8.88
N LEU A 144 -15.40 2.71 8.98
CA LEU A 144 -14.01 2.35 8.65
C LEU A 144 -13.02 2.77 9.75
N ALA A 145 -13.44 2.81 11.02
CA ALA A 145 -12.63 3.37 12.10
C ALA A 145 -11.26 2.68 12.23
N SER A 146 -11.20 1.36 12.37
CA SER A 146 -9.93 0.62 12.50
C SER A 146 -9.10 0.63 11.20
N TYR A 147 -9.76 0.61 10.05
CA TYR A 147 -9.07 0.76 8.78
C TYR A 147 -8.43 2.15 8.65
N SER A 148 -9.17 3.23 8.95
CA SER A 148 -8.63 4.58 8.98
C SER A 148 -7.45 4.68 9.96
N THR A 149 -7.59 4.15 11.18
CA THR A 149 -6.51 4.08 12.17
C THR A 149 -5.27 3.44 11.59
N SER A 150 -5.41 2.29 10.91
CA SER A 150 -4.28 1.60 10.28
C SER A 150 -3.61 2.45 9.20
N LYS A 151 -4.38 3.18 8.39
CA LYS A 151 -3.83 3.99 7.30
C LYS A 151 -3.19 5.30 7.79
N PHE A 152 -3.66 5.88 8.89
CA PHE A 152 -2.93 6.94 9.60
C PHE A 152 -1.60 6.46 10.17
N ALA A 153 -1.55 5.24 10.73
CA ALA A 153 -0.29 4.64 11.21
C ALA A 153 0.71 4.44 10.06
N VAL A 154 0.25 3.93 8.90
CA VAL A 154 1.06 3.80 7.69
C VAL A 154 1.66 5.14 7.25
N ARG A 155 0.84 6.20 7.26
CA ARG A 155 1.29 7.54 6.90
C ARG A 155 2.39 8.03 7.84
N GLY A 156 2.17 7.95 9.17
CA GLY A 156 3.18 8.37 10.15
C GLY A 156 4.49 7.58 10.04
N LEU A 157 4.40 6.25 9.82
CA LEU A 157 5.57 5.41 9.57
C LEU A 157 6.34 5.86 8.32
N THR A 158 5.62 6.15 7.23
CA THR A 158 6.23 6.59 5.98
C THR A 158 6.99 7.89 6.14
N GLU A 159 6.37 8.91 6.78
CA GLU A 159 7.00 10.21 7.05
C GLU A 159 8.29 10.04 7.88
N SER A 160 8.24 9.24 8.92
CA SER A 160 9.39 9.02 9.81
C SER A 160 10.54 8.30 9.11
N LEU A 161 10.24 7.20 8.41
CA LEU A 161 11.27 6.41 7.73
C LEU A 161 11.88 7.15 6.53
N ASP A 162 11.13 8.00 5.82
CA ASP A 162 11.68 8.81 4.72
C ASP A 162 12.80 9.74 5.24
N ILE A 163 12.62 10.30 6.44
CA ILE A 163 13.64 11.14 7.09
C ILE A 163 14.80 10.30 7.64
N GLU A 164 14.50 9.23 8.40
CA GLU A 164 15.52 8.40 9.04
C GLU A 164 16.45 7.71 8.04
N TRP A 165 15.87 7.24 6.91
CA TRP A 165 16.60 6.47 5.90
C TRP A 165 17.19 7.31 4.79
N HIS A 166 16.93 8.61 4.77
CA HIS A 166 17.51 9.55 3.80
C HIS A 166 19.05 9.48 3.78
N LYS A 167 19.70 9.37 4.95
CA LYS A 167 21.16 9.20 5.06
C LYS A 167 21.71 7.93 4.41
N HIS A 168 20.85 6.96 4.09
CA HIS A 168 21.20 5.72 3.39
C HIS A 168 20.81 5.75 1.91
N GLY A 169 20.31 6.88 1.39
CA GLY A 169 19.86 7.00 0.01
C GLY A 169 18.54 6.26 -0.28
N ILE A 170 17.81 5.87 0.77
CA ILE A 170 16.52 5.18 0.65
C ILE A 170 15.40 6.22 0.77
N ARG A 171 14.52 6.27 -0.23
CA ARG A 171 13.29 7.07 -0.16
C ARG A 171 12.12 6.16 0.25
N VAL A 172 11.35 6.64 1.21
CA VAL A 172 10.13 5.96 1.68
C VAL A 172 8.94 6.86 1.37
N MET A 173 8.03 6.36 0.54
CA MET A 173 6.88 7.11 0.05
C MET A 173 5.61 6.29 0.21
N ASP A 174 4.47 6.94 0.22
CA ASP A 174 3.19 6.25 0.17
C ASP A 174 2.31 6.69 -1.01
N VAL A 175 1.37 5.82 -1.31
CA VAL A 175 0.33 6.06 -2.30
C VAL A 175 -1.01 6.05 -1.59
N MET A 176 -1.80 7.11 -1.78
CA MET A 176 -3.09 7.32 -1.13
C MET A 176 -4.23 7.29 -2.16
N PRO A 177 -4.64 6.10 -2.64
CA PRO A 177 -5.83 6.01 -3.48
C PRO A 177 -7.11 6.25 -2.66
N LEU A 178 -8.12 6.76 -3.33
CA LEU A 178 -9.49 6.69 -2.85
C LEU A 178 -10.02 5.27 -3.16
N PHE A 179 -11.31 5.05 -3.32
CA PHE A 179 -11.84 3.72 -3.62
C PHE A 179 -11.39 3.21 -4.99
N VAL A 180 -10.72 2.04 -4.99
CA VAL A 180 -10.20 1.36 -6.19
C VAL A 180 -11.06 0.13 -6.46
N ASN A 181 -11.46 -0.07 -7.69
CA ASN A 181 -12.26 -1.22 -8.11
C ASN A 181 -11.45 -2.53 -7.97
N THR A 182 -11.57 -3.15 -6.82
CA THR A 182 -10.94 -4.42 -6.46
C THR A 182 -11.92 -5.27 -5.66
N ALA A 183 -11.66 -6.56 -5.52
CA ALA A 183 -12.47 -7.46 -4.70
C ALA A 183 -12.66 -6.92 -3.26
N MET A 184 -11.62 -6.29 -2.69
CA MET A 184 -11.67 -5.69 -1.34
C MET A 184 -12.78 -4.63 -1.19
N VAL A 185 -13.09 -3.89 -2.25
CA VAL A 185 -14.08 -2.79 -2.21
C VAL A 185 -15.49 -3.29 -2.57
N GLN A 186 -15.61 -4.38 -3.33
CA GLN A 186 -16.91 -4.92 -3.75
C GLN A 186 -17.73 -5.43 -2.56
N ASP A 187 -17.08 -5.93 -1.51
CA ASP A 187 -17.73 -6.44 -0.30
C ASP A 187 -17.99 -5.36 0.77
N MET A 188 -17.63 -4.10 0.51
CA MET A 188 -17.77 -3.02 1.48
C MET A 188 -19.20 -2.49 1.58
N GLN A 189 -19.65 -2.28 2.81
CA GLN A 189 -20.96 -1.71 3.13
C GLN A 189 -20.90 -0.23 3.59
N ALA A 190 -19.74 0.43 3.47
CA ALA A 190 -19.58 1.81 3.93
C ALA A 190 -20.37 2.81 3.05
N GLU A 191 -21.15 3.68 3.68
CA GLU A 191 -21.95 4.71 2.98
C GLU A 191 -21.09 5.69 2.19
N SER A 192 -19.84 5.90 2.61
CA SER A 192 -18.88 6.75 1.89
C SER A 192 -18.61 6.26 0.45
N ILE A 193 -18.69 4.94 0.18
CA ILE A 193 -18.53 4.39 -1.17
C ILE A 193 -19.71 4.79 -2.06
N LYS A 194 -20.93 4.71 -1.54
CA LYS A 194 -22.14 5.08 -2.27
C LYS A 194 -22.14 6.57 -2.63
N THR A 195 -21.69 7.40 -1.68
CA THR A 195 -21.66 8.87 -1.82
C THR A 195 -20.55 9.34 -2.76
N ILE A 196 -19.34 8.77 -2.65
CA ILE A 196 -18.16 9.23 -3.39
C ILE A 196 -17.97 8.47 -4.71
N GLY A 197 -18.37 7.20 -4.74
CA GLY A 197 -18.24 6.28 -5.88
C GLY A 197 -16.84 5.72 -6.06
N VAL A 198 -16.75 4.62 -6.82
CA VAL A 198 -15.49 3.94 -7.20
C VAL A 198 -15.12 4.39 -8.60
N HIS A 199 -13.98 5.07 -8.76
CA HIS A 199 -13.56 5.68 -10.02
C HIS A 199 -12.15 5.30 -10.46
N LEU A 200 -11.38 4.62 -9.60
CA LEU A 200 -10.01 4.19 -9.88
C LEU A 200 -9.98 2.69 -10.14
N ASN A 201 -9.13 2.29 -11.06
CA ASN A 201 -8.76 0.90 -11.28
C ASN A 201 -7.38 0.60 -10.67
N ALA A 202 -7.06 -0.68 -10.53
CA ALA A 202 -5.77 -1.11 -9.99
C ALA A 202 -4.58 -0.60 -10.83
N GLU A 203 -4.78 -0.51 -12.14
CA GLU A 203 -3.80 -0.01 -13.11
C GLU A 203 -3.48 1.47 -12.89
N ASP A 204 -4.44 2.31 -12.51
CA ASP A 204 -4.22 3.74 -12.22
C ASP A 204 -3.25 3.90 -11.05
N VAL A 205 -3.41 3.06 -10.00
CA VAL A 205 -2.52 3.04 -8.84
C VAL A 205 -1.14 2.53 -9.23
N ALA A 206 -1.07 1.46 -10.03
CA ALA A 206 0.21 0.91 -10.51
C ALA A 206 1.01 1.94 -11.32
N TRP A 207 0.37 2.70 -12.19
CA TRP A 207 1.01 3.78 -12.94
C TRP A 207 1.54 4.91 -12.04
N ASP A 208 0.81 5.28 -10.98
CA ASP A 208 1.29 6.29 -10.05
C ASP A 208 2.48 5.78 -9.21
N ILE A 209 2.50 4.48 -8.84
CA ILE A 209 3.67 3.84 -8.21
C ILE A 209 4.87 3.87 -9.14
N LEU A 210 4.70 3.50 -10.42
CA LEU A 210 5.80 3.53 -11.40
C LEU A 210 6.38 4.95 -11.55
N LYS A 211 5.51 5.97 -11.65
CA LYS A 211 5.95 7.37 -11.72
C LYS A 211 6.76 7.80 -10.49
N LEU A 212 6.35 7.37 -9.29
CA LEU A 212 7.10 7.64 -8.06
C LEU A 212 8.48 6.99 -8.08
N VAL A 213 8.55 5.74 -8.49
CA VAL A 213 9.80 4.98 -8.56
C VAL A 213 10.77 5.58 -9.56
N GLN A 214 10.30 5.98 -10.75
CA GLN A 214 11.13 6.51 -11.84
C GLN A 214 11.49 7.99 -11.67
N ARG A 215 10.84 8.69 -10.75
CA ARG A 215 11.10 10.10 -10.53
C ARG A 215 12.49 10.32 -9.95
N LYS A 216 13.22 11.28 -10.52
CA LYS A 216 14.49 11.76 -9.92
C LYS A 216 14.18 12.45 -8.60
N ASP A 217 14.93 12.09 -7.57
CA ASP A 217 14.79 12.72 -6.27
C ASP A 217 15.30 14.15 -6.28
N HIS A 218 14.57 15.02 -5.67
CA HIS A 218 14.99 16.34 -5.27
C HIS A 218 14.22 16.75 -3.99
N LEU A 219 14.71 17.77 -3.32
CA LEU A 219 14.19 18.22 -2.01
C LEU A 219 12.66 18.42 -1.97
N LEU A 220 12.05 18.76 -3.11
CA LEU A 220 10.60 19.02 -3.21
C LEU A 220 9.80 17.77 -3.67
N THR A 221 10.43 16.58 -3.73
CA THR A 221 9.68 15.36 -4.06
C THR A 221 8.75 14.99 -2.91
N PRO A 222 7.43 14.96 -3.12
CA PRO A 222 6.49 14.69 -2.02
C PRO A 222 6.60 13.24 -1.52
N THR A 223 6.50 13.06 -0.22
CA THR A 223 6.44 11.76 0.45
C THR A 223 5.09 11.06 0.20
N HIS A 224 4.01 11.83 0.08
CA HIS A 224 2.66 11.32 -0.13
C HIS A 224 2.20 11.53 -1.57
N ARG A 225 1.79 10.45 -2.23
CA ARG A 225 1.19 10.49 -3.57
C ARG A 225 -0.30 10.22 -3.52
N LEU A 226 -1.08 11.26 -3.79
CA LEU A 226 -2.53 11.18 -3.89
C LEU A 226 -2.91 10.70 -5.30
N VAL A 227 -3.64 9.59 -5.39
CA VAL A 227 -4.08 9.00 -6.67
C VAL A 227 -5.45 9.57 -7.04
N GLY A 228 -5.52 10.17 -8.22
CA GLY A 228 -6.74 10.77 -8.76
C GLY A 228 -7.04 12.18 -8.22
N PHE A 229 -7.76 12.97 -9.01
CA PHE A 229 -8.07 14.37 -8.71
C PHE A 229 -8.89 14.54 -7.43
N ARG A 230 -9.85 13.63 -7.18
CA ARG A 230 -10.72 13.69 -5.98
C ARG A 230 -9.92 13.54 -4.68
N SER A 231 -8.95 12.63 -4.64
CA SER A 231 -8.06 12.46 -3.47
C SER A 231 -7.23 13.72 -3.23
N GLN A 232 -6.70 14.32 -4.30
CA GLN A 232 -5.94 15.56 -4.23
C GLN A 232 -6.79 16.71 -3.68
N PHE A 233 -8.01 16.87 -4.20
CA PHE A 233 -8.94 17.91 -3.74
C PHE A 233 -9.28 17.75 -2.25
N LEU A 234 -9.66 16.54 -1.82
CA LEU A 234 -9.99 16.24 -0.42
C LEU A 234 -8.80 16.51 0.51
N PHE A 235 -7.59 16.13 0.11
CA PHE A 235 -6.38 16.35 0.90
C PHE A 235 -6.10 17.84 1.12
N HIS A 236 -6.11 18.63 0.05
CA HIS A 236 -5.85 20.06 0.17
C HIS A 236 -6.96 20.76 0.95
N LEU A 237 -8.22 20.40 0.71
CA LEU A 237 -9.36 20.94 1.44
C LEU A 237 -9.25 20.63 2.94
N SER A 238 -8.94 19.38 3.31
CA SER A 238 -8.83 18.97 4.72
C SER A 238 -7.71 19.71 5.49
N ARG A 239 -6.61 20.02 4.81
CA ARG A 239 -5.48 20.77 5.41
C ARG A 239 -5.79 22.25 5.65
N LEU A 240 -6.63 22.84 4.83
CA LEU A 240 -7.01 24.26 4.91
C LEU A 240 -8.28 24.48 5.73
N SER A 241 -9.07 23.42 5.97
CA SER A 241 -10.35 23.52 6.66
C SER A 241 -10.18 23.45 8.18
N PRO A 242 -10.86 24.31 8.95
CA PRO A 242 -10.98 24.16 10.40
C PRO A 242 -11.60 22.80 10.78
N GLN A 243 -11.29 22.29 11.96
CA GLN A 243 -11.76 20.95 12.41
C GLN A 243 -13.29 20.81 12.36
N PHE A 244 -14.05 21.87 12.66
CA PHE A 244 -15.52 21.80 12.61
C PHE A 244 -16.04 21.60 11.19
N VAL A 245 -15.37 22.16 10.15
CA VAL A 245 -15.74 21.96 8.75
C VAL A 245 -15.45 20.50 8.35
N ASN A 246 -14.29 19.96 8.73
CA ASN A 246 -13.98 18.55 8.49
C ASN A 246 -15.00 17.62 9.17
N ARG A 247 -15.43 17.95 10.41
CA ARG A 247 -16.45 17.18 11.12
C ARG A 247 -17.81 17.24 10.40
N LEU A 248 -18.24 18.43 9.96
CA LEU A 248 -19.50 18.57 9.23
C LEU A 248 -19.49 17.85 7.88
N SER A 249 -18.37 17.94 7.14
CA SER A 249 -18.19 17.21 5.88
C SER A 249 -18.26 15.70 6.10
N ASN A 250 -17.60 15.18 7.15
CA ASN A 250 -17.64 13.76 7.48
C ASN A 250 -19.06 13.31 7.89
N LEU A 251 -19.77 14.12 8.68
CA LEU A 251 -21.15 13.84 9.02
C LEU A 251 -22.06 13.82 7.79
N TRP A 252 -21.81 14.68 6.82
CA TRP A 252 -22.57 14.69 5.56
C TRP A 252 -22.28 13.46 4.70
N ILE A 253 -21.00 13.06 4.57
CA ILE A 253 -20.57 11.87 3.80
C ILE A 253 -21.10 10.58 4.46
N ALA A 254 -21.17 10.54 5.78
CA ALA A 254 -21.59 9.37 6.55
C ALA A 254 -23.13 9.29 6.77
N ARG A 255 -23.91 10.26 6.27
CA ARG A 255 -25.37 10.22 6.41
C ARG A 255 -25.91 8.98 5.72
N LYS A 256 -26.45 8.08 6.54
CA LYS A 256 -27.32 7.00 6.07
C LYS A 256 -28.58 7.65 5.49
N SER A 257 -28.82 7.45 4.21
CA SER A 257 -30.09 7.81 3.54
C SER A 257 -31.22 6.91 4.05
#